data_8ee0e73cf6204e9010f2fc863c500c0d
#
_entry.id   8ee0e73cf6204e9010f2fc863c500c0d
#
_cell.length_a   1.000
_cell.length_b   1.000
_cell.length_c   1.000
_cell.angle_alpha   90.00
_cell.angle_beta   90.00
_cell.angle_gamma   90.00
#
_symmetry.space_group_name_H-M   'P 1'
#
loop_
_entity.id
_entity.type
_entity.pdbx_description
1 polymer ?
#
loop_
_entity_poly.entity_id
_entity_poly.type
_entity_poly.pdbx_seq_one_letter_code
_entity_poly.pdbx_strand_id
1 'polypeptide(L)'
;MISKNRYVLLGIAIFIAACGPSDSDFKEFSTYESPGGSNTIVVDFAHSIFAFGPETIRVFVMRKGGQERNHIVTTKVSNDGGITAKNIKAKWTQENVITFCLSGVEQEDSVLVIHLRDLSYSEKEEKCAS
;
A
#
# COMPACT_ATOMS: atom_id res chain seq x y z
N MET A 1 -55.18 24.46 19.67
CA MET A 1 -53.82 24.87 19.31
C MET A 1 -52.91 23.67 19.51
N ILE A 2 -52.48 23.07 18.42
CA ILE A 2 -51.57 21.92 18.49
C ILE A 2 -50.16 22.47 18.33
N SER A 3 -49.36 22.42 19.40
CA SER A 3 -47.94 22.72 19.35
C SER A 3 -47.22 21.59 18.62
N LYS A 4 -46.74 21.86 17.43
CA LYS A 4 -45.85 20.92 16.72
C LYS A 4 -44.45 21.10 17.29
N ASN A 5 -44.10 20.28 18.24
CA ASN A 5 -42.70 20.09 18.63
C ASN A 5 -41.94 19.48 17.44
N ARG A 6 -41.27 20.35 16.72
CA ARG A 6 -40.24 19.91 15.75
C ARG A 6 -38.99 19.52 16.54
N TYR A 7 -38.83 18.26 16.82
CA TYR A 7 -37.55 17.74 17.23
C TYR A 7 -36.62 17.81 16.04
N VAL A 8 -35.74 18.80 16.04
CA VAL A 8 -34.60 18.84 15.15
C VAL A 8 -33.62 17.80 15.68
N LEU A 9 -33.64 16.60 15.09
CA LEU A 9 -32.60 15.63 15.30
C LEU A 9 -31.34 16.20 14.64
N LEU A 10 -30.51 16.85 15.46
CA LEU A 10 -29.14 17.19 15.05
C LEU A 10 -28.38 15.89 14.97
N GLY A 11 -28.29 15.33 13.78
CA GLY A 11 -27.43 14.20 13.51
C GLY A 11 -25.98 14.64 13.69
N ILE A 12 -25.37 14.27 14.81
CA ILE A 12 -23.94 14.43 15.00
C ILE A 12 -23.28 13.42 14.07
N ALA A 13 -22.83 13.89 12.91
CA ALA A 13 -21.96 13.12 12.05
C ALA A 13 -20.61 12.99 12.76
N ILE A 14 -20.38 11.85 13.39
CA ILE A 14 -19.07 11.53 13.95
C ILE A 14 -18.18 11.23 12.76
N PHE A 15 -17.40 12.22 12.35
CA PHE A 15 -16.29 11.97 11.43
C PHE A 15 -15.22 11.22 12.19
N ILE A 16 -15.21 9.89 12.05
CA ILE A 16 -14.06 9.10 12.46
C ILE A 16 -12.96 9.43 11.46
N ALA A 17 -12.11 10.38 11.81
CA ALA A 17 -10.89 10.62 11.07
C ALA A 17 -10.06 9.34 11.15
N ALA A 18 -9.91 8.63 10.03
CA ALA A 18 -9.03 7.49 9.96
C ALA A 18 -7.61 7.98 10.30
N CYS A 19 -7.07 7.57 11.46
CA CYS A 19 -5.71 7.87 11.88
C CYS A 19 -4.75 7.05 11.02
N GLY A 20 -4.48 7.51 9.79
CA GLY A 20 -3.50 6.96 8.88
C GLY A 20 -2.48 8.02 8.49
N PRO A 21 -1.34 7.62 7.90
CA PRO A 21 -0.39 8.57 7.38
C PRO A 21 -1.03 9.40 6.25
N SER A 22 -0.71 10.70 6.22
CA SER A 22 -1.11 11.59 5.14
C SER A 22 -0.19 11.41 3.94
N ASP A 23 -0.60 11.90 2.76
CA ASP A 23 0.22 11.79 1.54
C ASP A 23 1.62 12.39 1.71
N SER A 24 1.77 13.44 2.49
CA SER A 24 3.07 14.06 2.78
C SER A 24 4.00 13.22 3.64
N ASP A 25 3.49 12.21 4.33
CA ASP A 25 4.30 11.30 5.16
C ASP A 25 4.97 10.20 4.33
N PHE A 26 4.53 9.99 3.10
CA PHE A 26 5.08 8.96 2.22
C PHE A 26 6.34 9.44 1.51
N LYS A 27 7.31 8.53 1.47
CA LYS A 27 8.57 8.71 0.74
C LYS A 27 8.75 7.56 -0.24
N GLU A 28 9.37 7.84 -1.38
CA GLU A 28 9.72 6.80 -2.32
C GLU A 28 10.74 5.85 -1.70
N PHE A 29 10.43 4.56 -1.74
CA PHE A 29 11.31 3.51 -1.28
C PHE A 29 12.15 2.93 -2.41
N SER A 30 11.50 2.52 -3.49
CA SER A 30 12.16 1.91 -4.64
C SER A 30 11.29 1.92 -5.87
N THR A 31 11.93 1.73 -7.02
CA THR A 31 11.28 1.55 -8.31
C THR A 31 11.75 0.26 -8.96
N TYR A 32 10.87 -0.37 -9.72
CA TYR A 32 11.14 -1.65 -10.40
C TYR A 32 10.63 -1.57 -11.83
N GLU A 33 11.56 -1.51 -12.78
CA GLU A 33 11.22 -1.48 -14.20
C GLU A 33 10.95 -2.90 -14.71
N SER A 34 9.87 -3.07 -15.50
CA SER A 34 9.56 -4.36 -16.12
C SER A 34 10.62 -4.78 -17.14
N PRO A 35 10.74 -6.09 -17.43
CA PRO A 35 11.78 -6.58 -18.34
C PRO A 35 11.80 -5.92 -19.72
N GLY A 36 10.63 -5.61 -20.27
CA GLY A 36 10.49 -4.89 -21.55
C GLY A 36 10.48 -3.38 -21.42
N GLY A 37 10.54 -2.84 -20.21
CA GLY A 37 10.55 -1.41 -19.95
C GLY A 37 9.22 -0.68 -20.13
N SER A 38 8.11 -1.41 -20.34
CA SER A 38 6.79 -0.78 -20.56
C SER A 38 6.10 -0.33 -19.29
N ASN A 39 6.52 -0.85 -18.15
CA ASN A 39 5.94 -0.50 -16.85
C ASN A 39 7.04 -0.23 -15.82
N THR A 40 6.79 0.73 -14.94
CA THR A 40 7.63 0.96 -13.75
C THR A 40 6.74 0.91 -12.53
N ILE A 41 7.07 0.04 -11.60
CA ILE A 41 6.41 0.01 -10.29
C ILE A 41 7.16 0.95 -9.36
N VAL A 42 6.40 1.78 -8.66
CA VAL A 42 6.91 2.69 -7.64
C VAL A 42 6.35 2.28 -6.31
N VAL A 43 7.23 2.09 -5.34
CA VAL A 43 6.85 1.73 -3.97
C VAL A 43 7.19 2.90 -3.05
N ASP A 44 6.18 3.43 -2.39
CA ASP A 44 6.32 4.42 -1.33
C ASP A 44 6.08 3.79 0.02
N PHE A 45 6.66 4.35 1.05
CA PHE A 45 6.39 3.95 2.43
C PHE A 45 6.18 5.15 3.34
N ALA A 46 5.43 4.94 4.41
CA ALA A 46 5.29 5.88 5.51
C ALA A 46 5.45 5.16 6.83
N HIS A 47 6.19 5.79 7.74
CA HIS A 47 6.33 5.28 9.09
C HIS A 47 5.00 5.35 9.84
N SER A 48 4.79 4.41 10.76
CA SER A 48 3.69 4.52 11.70
C SER A 48 3.84 5.75 12.56
N ILE A 49 2.72 6.38 12.93
CA ILE A 49 2.69 7.43 13.96
C ILE A 49 3.04 6.89 15.35
N PHE A 50 2.99 5.57 15.53
CA PHE A 50 3.39 4.88 16.76
C PHE A 50 4.80 4.32 16.60
N ALA A 51 5.63 4.42 17.65
CA ALA A 51 7.04 4.00 17.63
C ALA A 51 7.25 2.53 17.22
N PHE A 52 6.26 1.67 17.42
CA PHE A 52 6.30 0.23 17.13
C PHE A 52 5.18 -0.22 16.19
N GLY A 53 4.56 0.70 15.49
CA GLY A 53 3.48 0.36 14.55
C GLY A 53 4.02 -0.13 13.20
N PRO A 54 3.18 -0.79 12.41
CA PRO A 54 3.57 -1.24 11.08
C PRO A 54 3.81 -0.07 10.14
N GLU A 55 4.75 -0.25 9.21
CA GLU A 55 4.96 0.67 8.10
C GLU A 55 3.86 0.49 7.06
N THR A 56 3.37 1.59 6.51
CA THR A 56 2.39 1.55 5.42
C THR A 56 3.11 1.64 4.08
N ILE A 57 2.76 0.75 3.16
CA ILE A 57 3.35 0.69 1.83
C ILE A 57 2.27 0.96 0.80
N ARG A 58 2.57 1.82 -0.16
CA ARG A 58 1.74 2.07 -1.33
C ARG A 58 2.48 1.67 -2.58
N VAL A 59 1.81 0.97 -3.47
CA VAL A 59 2.35 0.51 -4.75
C VAL A 59 1.60 1.18 -5.89
N PHE A 60 2.36 1.77 -6.80
CA PHE A 60 1.86 2.46 -7.98
C PHE A 60 2.48 1.88 -9.24
N VAL A 61 1.80 2.05 -10.37
CA VAL A 61 2.38 1.78 -11.68
C VAL A 61 2.44 3.07 -12.51
N MET A 62 3.55 3.25 -13.21
CA MET A 62 3.72 4.25 -14.25
C MET A 62 3.94 3.53 -15.58
N ARG A 63 3.19 3.92 -16.60
CA ARG A 63 3.35 3.38 -17.95
C ARG A 63 4.46 4.13 -18.68
N LYS A 64 5.15 3.46 -19.59
CA LYS A 64 6.19 4.08 -20.42
C LYS A 64 5.65 5.32 -21.14
N GLY A 65 6.38 6.42 -21.03
CA GLY A 65 5.98 7.70 -21.62
C GLY A 65 4.93 8.47 -20.84
N GLY A 66 4.34 7.86 -19.80
CA GLY A 66 3.42 8.53 -18.87
C GLY A 66 4.14 9.06 -17.63
N GLN A 67 3.57 10.07 -17.02
CA GLN A 67 4.07 10.64 -15.75
C GLN A 67 3.08 10.38 -14.61
N GLU A 68 1.91 9.85 -14.92
CA GLU A 68 0.87 9.57 -13.94
C GLU A 68 1.18 8.28 -13.17
N ARG A 69 1.07 8.38 -11.85
CA ARG A 69 1.21 7.25 -10.93
C ARG A 69 -0.18 6.71 -10.61
N ASN A 70 -0.47 5.50 -11.08
CA ASN A 70 -1.73 4.83 -10.81
C ASN A 70 -1.59 3.93 -9.59
N HIS A 71 -2.36 4.22 -8.54
CA HIS A 71 -2.36 3.43 -7.31
C HIS A 71 -2.93 2.03 -7.56
N ILE A 72 -2.26 1.02 -7.03
CA ILE A 72 -2.68 -0.38 -7.13
C ILE A 72 -3.14 -0.89 -5.77
N VAL A 73 -2.29 -0.82 -4.77
CA VAL A 73 -2.53 -1.41 -3.46
C VAL A 73 -1.84 -0.64 -2.35
N THR A 74 -2.48 -0.61 -1.19
CA THR A 74 -1.89 -0.16 0.07
C THR A 74 -1.88 -1.34 1.03
N THR A 75 -0.72 -1.66 1.58
CA THR A 75 -0.54 -2.74 2.54
C THR A 75 0.40 -2.32 3.67
N LYS A 76 0.67 -3.22 4.60
CA LYS A 76 1.49 -2.94 5.77
C LYS A 76 2.59 -3.98 5.94
N VAL A 77 3.72 -3.54 6.47
CA VAL A 77 4.83 -4.42 6.87
C VAL A 77 5.23 -4.08 8.30
N SER A 78 5.20 -5.06 9.17
CA SER A 78 5.62 -4.91 10.57
C SER A 78 7.08 -5.29 10.72
N ASN A 79 7.91 -4.29 10.86
CA ASN A 79 9.34 -4.47 11.08
C ASN A 79 9.87 -3.43 12.05
N ASP A 80 10.50 -3.88 13.10
CA ASP A 80 11.14 -3.00 14.08
C ASP A 80 12.34 -2.29 13.44
N GLY A 81 12.43 -0.97 13.61
CA GLY A 81 13.51 -0.17 13.06
C GLY A 81 13.30 0.31 11.61
N GLY A 82 12.11 0.13 11.04
CA GLY A 82 11.77 0.62 9.71
C GLY A 82 11.99 -0.40 8.58
N ILE A 83 11.74 0.03 7.36
CA ILE A 83 11.78 -0.82 6.17
C ILE A 83 13.14 -0.73 5.48
N THR A 84 13.68 -1.87 5.12
CA THR A 84 14.91 -2.01 4.34
C THR A 84 14.65 -2.86 3.10
N ALA A 85 15.65 -2.97 2.22
CA ALA A 85 15.59 -3.85 1.05
C ALA A 85 15.38 -5.34 1.40
N LYS A 86 15.59 -5.73 2.65
CA LYS A 86 15.33 -7.10 3.13
C LYS A 86 13.85 -7.36 3.36
N ASN A 87 13.08 -6.32 3.61
CA ASN A 87 11.66 -6.43 3.95
C ASN A 87 10.76 -6.47 2.72
N ILE A 88 11.22 -5.91 1.60
CA ILE A 88 10.48 -5.84 0.34
C ILE A 88 11.38 -6.34 -0.78
N LYS A 89 11.06 -7.49 -1.33
CA LYS A 89 11.75 -8.06 -2.48
C LYS A 89 10.78 -8.22 -3.63
N ALA A 90 11.17 -7.74 -4.80
CA ALA A 90 10.34 -7.78 -5.99
C ALA A 90 10.93 -8.68 -7.05
N LYS A 91 10.08 -9.42 -7.75
CA LYS A 91 10.45 -10.25 -8.88
C LYS A 91 9.40 -10.15 -9.96
N TRP A 92 9.83 -9.77 -11.17
CA TRP A 92 8.99 -9.86 -12.34
C TRP A 92 8.92 -11.32 -12.81
N THR A 93 7.70 -11.83 -12.95
CA THR A 93 7.45 -13.16 -13.50
C THR A 93 7.08 -13.09 -14.98
N GLN A 94 6.49 -11.99 -15.39
CA GLN A 94 6.14 -11.64 -16.77
C GLN A 94 6.20 -10.11 -16.91
N GLU A 95 6.07 -9.60 -18.13
CA GLU A 95 6.06 -8.15 -18.39
C GLU A 95 4.96 -7.40 -17.61
N ASN A 96 3.82 -8.05 -17.39
CA ASN A 96 2.67 -7.46 -16.70
C ASN A 96 2.37 -8.09 -15.33
N VAL A 97 3.28 -8.89 -14.79
CA VAL A 97 3.09 -9.54 -13.49
C VAL A 97 4.34 -9.41 -12.64
N ILE A 98 4.20 -8.77 -11.49
CA ILE A 98 5.25 -8.61 -10.49
C ILE A 98 4.81 -9.25 -9.17
N THR A 99 5.73 -9.91 -8.52
CA THR A 99 5.50 -10.53 -7.21
C THR A 99 6.41 -9.89 -6.18
N PHE A 100 5.83 -9.47 -5.08
CA PHE A 100 6.55 -8.96 -3.91
C PHE A 100 6.54 -9.98 -2.79
N CYS A 101 7.69 -10.17 -2.18
CA CYS A 101 7.81 -10.82 -0.89
C CYS A 101 7.89 -9.72 0.17
N LEU A 102 6.93 -9.68 1.07
CA LEU A 102 6.88 -8.77 2.20
C LEU A 102 7.21 -9.53 3.48
N SER A 103 8.29 -9.17 4.13
CA SER A 103 8.75 -9.83 5.36
C SER A 103 9.15 -8.83 6.42
N GLY A 104 8.94 -9.17 7.65
CA GLY A 104 9.31 -8.37 8.81
C GLY A 104 9.50 -9.24 10.04
N VAL A 105 10.23 -8.76 11.04
CA VAL A 105 10.52 -9.54 12.25
C VAL A 105 9.28 -9.82 13.09
N GLU A 106 8.24 -9.03 12.95
CA GLU A 106 7.03 -9.12 13.75
C GLU A 106 5.82 -9.62 12.98
N GLN A 107 6.03 -10.19 11.80
CA GLN A 107 4.96 -10.74 10.98
C GLN A 107 5.40 -11.99 10.25
N GLU A 108 4.43 -12.81 9.90
CA GLU A 108 4.63 -13.87 8.91
C GLU A 108 4.87 -13.24 7.53
N ASP A 109 5.67 -13.90 6.72
CA ASP A 109 5.89 -13.46 5.34
C ASP A 109 4.56 -13.40 4.59
N SER A 110 4.44 -12.44 3.69
CA SER A 110 3.33 -12.38 2.76
C SER A 110 3.81 -12.22 1.32
N VAL A 111 3.07 -12.81 0.41
CA VAL A 111 3.33 -12.72 -1.03
C VAL A 111 2.23 -11.90 -1.68
N LEU A 112 2.62 -10.79 -2.27
CA LEU A 112 1.75 -9.88 -2.99
C LEU A 112 2.01 -10.04 -4.49
N VAL A 113 1.01 -10.51 -5.23
CA VAL A 113 1.08 -10.66 -6.69
C VAL A 113 0.23 -9.58 -7.34
N ILE A 114 0.81 -8.83 -8.25
CA ILE A 114 0.15 -7.74 -8.95
C ILE A 114 0.08 -8.05 -10.44
N HIS A 115 -1.12 -7.97 -11.02
CA HIS A 115 -1.40 -8.09 -12.44
C HIS A 115 -1.67 -6.71 -13.01
N LEU A 116 -0.77 -6.22 -13.87
CA LEU A 116 -0.82 -4.83 -14.36
C LEU A 116 -1.82 -4.59 -15.47
N ARG A 117 -2.32 -5.64 -16.14
CA ARG A 117 -3.29 -5.47 -17.22
C ARG A 117 -4.63 -4.94 -16.71
N ASP A 118 -5.09 -5.47 -15.59
CA ASP A 118 -6.36 -5.11 -14.97
C ASP A 118 -6.20 -4.41 -13.62
N LEU A 119 -4.96 -4.14 -13.21
CA LEU A 119 -4.59 -3.55 -11.91
C LEU A 119 -5.15 -4.35 -10.73
N SER A 120 -5.23 -5.65 -10.86
CA SER A 120 -5.65 -6.55 -9.79
C SER A 120 -4.47 -7.04 -8.98
N TYR A 121 -4.73 -7.46 -7.75
CA TYR A 121 -3.71 -8.04 -6.88
C TYR A 121 -4.30 -9.11 -5.97
N SER A 122 -3.41 -9.97 -5.49
CA SER A 122 -3.70 -10.89 -4.39
C SER A 122 -2.58 -10.83 -3.37
N GLU A 123 -2.92 -10.88 -2.10
CA GLU A 123 -1.96 -10.94 -1.00
C GLU A 123 -2.29 -12.15 -0.13
N LYS A 124 -1.28 -12.99 0.10
CA LYS A 124 -1.41 -14.21 0.91
C LYS A 124 -0.30 -14.27 1.93
N GLU A 125 -0.67 -14.64 3.13
CA GLU A 125 0.30 -15.04 4.15
C GLU A 125 0.93 -16.36 3.73
N GLU A 126 2.17 -16.28 3.28
CA GLU A 126 2.90 -17.42 2.71
C GLU A 126 4.39 -17.14 2.88
N LYS A 127 5.16 -18.18 3.23
CA LYS A 127 6.61 -18.05 3.32
C LYS A 127 7.20 -17.72 1.96
N CYS A 128 8.01 -16.67 1.90
CA CYS A 128 8.66 -16.26 0.67
C CYS A 128 9.65 -17.33 0.19
N ALA A 129 9.65 -17.56 -1.12
CA ALA A 129 10.70 -18.39 -1.75
C ALA A 129 12.05 -17.70 -1.63
N SER A 130 13.03 -18.43 -1.19
CA SER A 130 14.42 -17.94 -1.10
C SER A 130 15.11 -17.86 -2.46
#